data_63be6625ff30c54aaac78c7c40618611
#
_entry.id   63be6625ff30c54aaac78c7c40618611
#
_cell.length_a   1.000
_cell.length_b   1.000
_cell.length_c   1.000
_cell.angle_alpha   90.00
_cell.angle_beta   90.00
_cell.angle_gamma   90.00
#
_symmetry.space_group_name_H-M   'P 1'
#
loop_
_entity.id
_entity.type
_entity.pdbx_description
1 polymer ?
#
loop_
_entity_poly.entity_id
_entity_poly.type
_entity_poly.pdbx_seq_one_letter_code
_entity_poly.pdbx_strand_id
1 'polypeptide(L)'
;ISSAASDVYKRQVLTDLPYGMTDCRWDSIIPFDLLWKQLERVTKPDGAMVFTASQPFTTKLIGSNQKNFRYCWYWVKNMVTGFPFAKFQPLRCVEDIVVFYRKKPTYNPQGLVATEKKIHTKSRVMKDDCVYDQKTLNKEYETKYTNWPRQTLTFSCQRGGLHPTQKPVALFEYLVRTYTNPSQLVLDCCIGSGTTAIACRNSNRDFVGFEIDKVHFETALERLKE
;
A
#
# COMPACT_ATOMS: atom_id res chain seq x y z
N ILE A 1 17.61 12.65 15.33
CA ILE A 1 17.75 11.95 14.03
C ILE A 1 18.93 12.58 13.30
N SER A 2 19.95 11.79 12.99
CA SER A 2 21.12 12.25 12.24
C SER A 2 20.65 12.77 10.87
N SER A 3 21.15 13.95 10.45
CA SER A 3 20.90 14.56 9.14
C SER A 3 21.24 13.61 7.96
N ALA A 4 22.16 12.68 8.17
CA ALA A 4 22.58 11.69 7.18
C ALA A 4 21.45 10.70 6.80
N ALA A 5 20.49 10.42 7.70
CA ALA A 5 19.35 9.53 7.38
C ALA A 5 18.32 10.19 6.46
N SER A 6 18.30 11.53 6.37
CA SER A 6 17.36 12.28 5.52
C SER A 6 17.70 12.21 4.03
N ASP A 7 18.97 11.98 3.68
CA ASP A 7 19.43 12.02 2.29
C ASP A 7 19.46 10.64 1.60
N VAL A 8 19.16 9.56 2.33
CA VAL A 8 19.06 8.24 1.74
C VAL A 8 17.72 8.11 1.03
N TYR A 9 17.74 7.97 -0.29
CA TYR A 9 16.54 7.78 -1.10
C TYR A 9 15.83 6.47 -0.76
N LYS A 10 14.55 6.58 -0.40
CA LYS A 10 13.68 5.45 -0.06
C LYS A 10 13.15 4.79 -1.33
N ARG A 11 13.08 3.46 -1.33
CA ARG A 11 12.53 2.67 -2.45
C ARG A 11 11.01 2.62 -2.39
N GLN A 12 10.46 2.62 -1.19
CA GLN A 12 9.01 2.63 -0.96
C GLN A 12 8.66 3.59 0.17
N VAL A 13 7.51 4.23 0.04
CA VAL A 13 6.74 4.77 1.16
C VAL A 13 5.57 3.83 1.39
N LEU A 14 5.37 3.35 2.60
CA LEU A 14 4.21 2.58 3.02
C LEU A 14 3.72 3.14 4.35
N THR A 15 2.56 3.77 4.34
CA THR A 15 2.09 4.51 5.52
C THR A 15 0.57 4.53 5.62
N ASP A 16 0.09 4.58 6.86
CA ASP A 16 -1.30 4.76 7.24
C ASP A 16 -1.48 6.19 7.77
N LEU A 17 -1.83 7.11 6.89
CA LEU A 17 -1.99 8.53 7.24
C LEU A 17 -3.21 8.73 8.15
N PRO A 18 -3.29 9.80 8.95
CA PRO A 18 -4.52 10.19 9.64
C PRO A 18 -5.58 10.62 8.61
N TYR A 19 -6.80 10.08 8.74
CA TYR A 19 -7.89 10.31 7.77
C TYR A 19 -8.79 11.50 8.13
N GLY A 20 -8.70 12.01 9.38
CA GLY A 20 -9.59 13.04 9.90
C GLY A 20 -11.03 12.54 10.05
N MET A 21 -11.22 11.29 10.46
CA MET A 21 -12.52 10.62 10.57
C MET A 21 -12.88 10.20 11.99
N THR A 22 -12.00 10.45 12.95
CA THR A 22 -12.19 10.12 14.37
C THR A 22 -11.99 11.36 15.24
N ASP A 23 -12.48 11.33 16.47
CA ASP A 23 -12.28 12.40 17.46
C ASP A 23 -10.90 12.33 18.16
N CYS A 24 -10.01 11.47 17.69
CA CYS A 24 -8.66 11.35 18.23
C CYS A 24 -7.82 12.58 17.85
N ARG A 25 -7.07 13.14 18.81
CA ARG A 25 -6.26 14.35 18.60
C ARG A 25 -5.21 14.19 17.49
N TRP A 26 -4.72 12.97 17.28
CA TRP A 26 -3.74 12.66 16.24
C TRP A 26 -4.37 12.48 14.84
N ASP A 27 -5.71 12.30 14.75
CA ASP A 27 -6.39 12.04 13.46
C ASP A 27 -6.73 13.35 12.72
N SER A 28 -5.73 14.17 12.47
CA SER A 28 -5.86 15.38 11.66
C SER A 28 -5.16 15.20 10.32
N ILE A 29 -5.86 15.56 9.23
CA ILE A 29 -5.32 15.43 7.87
C ILE A 29 -4.06 16.26 7.70
N ILE A 30 -2.97 15.64 7.31
CA ILE A 30 -1.72 16.32 6.97
C ILE A 30 -1.93 17.13 5.68
N PRO A 31 -1.54 18.41 5.62
CA PRO A 31 -1.63 19.22 4.40
C PRO A 31 -0.93 18.54 3.22
N PHE A 32 -1.68 18.23 2.18
CA PHE A 32 -1.20 17.40 1.08
C PHE A 32 -0.06 18.03 0.27
N ASP A 33 -0.05 19.33 0.11
CA ASP A 33 1.03 20.06 -0.57
C ASP A 33 2.38 19.87 0.14
N LEU A 34 2.39 19.98 1.46
CA LEU A 34 3.58 19.74 2.29
C LEU A 34 3.96 18.26 2.29
N LEU A 35 2.97 17.37 2.40
CA LEU A 35 3.17 15.92 2.37
C LEU A 35 3.86 15.50 1.06
N TRP A 36 3.28 15.84 -0.09
CA TRP A 36 3.82 15.45 -1.38
C TRP A 36 5.20 16.04 -1.63
N LYS A 37 5.42 17.30 -1.27
CA LYS A 37 6.75 17.95 -1.37
C LYS A 37 7.84 17.13 -0.66
N GLN A 38 7.56 16.62 0.55
CA GLN A 38 8.53 15.84 1.30
C GLN A 38 8.65 14.41 0.79
N LEU A 39 7.55 13.74 0.52
CA LEU A 39 7.56 12.36 0.03
C LEU A 39 8.25 12.25 -1.34
N GLU A 40 7.98 13.16 -2.26
CA GLU A 40 8.63 13.18 -3.57
C GLU A 40 10.13 13.50 -3.48
N ARG A 41 10.54 14.33 -2.52
CA ARG A 41 11.95 14.65 -2.27
C ARG A 41 12.73 13.44 -1.78
N VAL A 42 12.17 12.63 -0.88
CA VAL A 42 12.88 11.52 -0.23
C VAL A 42 12.69 10.17 -0.92
N THR A 43 11.75 10.06 -1.86
CA THR A 43 11.47 8.81 -2.58
C THR A 43 12.21 8.79 -3.92
N LYS A 44 12.80 7.65 -4.28
CA LYS A 44 13.40 7.46 -5.60
C LYS A 44 12.38 7.73 -6.72
N PRO A 45 12.80 8.21 -7.89
CA PRO A 45 11.88 8.41 -9.01
C PRO A 45 11.06 7.16 -9.39
N ASP A 46 11.66 5.98 -9.23
CA ASP A 46 11.09 4.66 -9.43
C ASP A 46 10.69 3.99 -8.10
N GLY A 47 10.46 4.77 -7.06
CA GLY A 47 9.91 4.31 -5.78
C GLY A 47 8.39 4.36 -5.77
N ALA A 48 7.76 3.37 -5.13
CA ALA A 48 6.33 3.34 -4.90
C ALA A 48 5.95 4.11 -3.64
N MET A 49 4.85 4.85 -3.68
CA MET A 49 4.23 5.47 -2.50
C MET A 49 2.86 4.83 -2.32
N VAL A 50 2.69 4.10 -1.23
CA VAL A 50 1.54 3.24 -0.95
C VAL A 50 0.88 3.69 0.35
N PHE A 51 -0.40 3.98 0.30
CA PHE A 51 -1.17 4.50 1.42
C PHE A 51 -2.39 3.64 1.67
N THR A 52 -2.62 3.26 2.91
CA THR A 52 -3.96 2.79 3.30
C THR A 52 -4.88 4.00 3.38
N ALA A 53 -6.13 3.82 3.02
CA ALA A 53 -7.12 4.89 2.95
C ALA A 53 -8.55 4.35 3.05
N SER A 54 -9.49 5.20 3.44
CA SER A 54 -10.92 4.91 3.42
C SER A 54 -11.68 6.15 2.95
N GLN A 55 -12.83 5.96 2.31
CA GLN A 55 -13.66 7.09 1.87
C GLN A 55 -14.20 7.91 3.06
N PRO A 56 -14.26 9.24 2.97
CA PRO A 56 -13.97 10.11 1.80
C PRO A 56 -12.50 10.53 1.65
N PHE A 57 -11.61 10.10 2.57
CA PHE A 57 -10.18 10.45 2.54
C PHE A 57 -9.50 9.95 1.25
N THR A 58 -9.82 8.73 0.79
CA THR A 58 -9.29 8.17 -0.47
C THR A 58 -9.48 9.14 -1.65
N THR A 59 -10.67 9.68 -1.82
CA THR A 59 -10.96 10.64 -2.90
C THR A 59 -10.11 11.90 -2.79
N LYS A 60 -9.96 12.45 -1.58
CA LYS A 60 -9.13 13.64 -1.33
C LYS A 60 -7.65 13.36 -1.63
N LEU A 61 -7.14 12.21 -1.18
CA LEU A 61 -5.76 11.81 -1.39
C LEU A 61 -5.45 11.63 -2.89
N ILE A 62 -6.31 10.94 -3.64
CA ILE A 62 -6.16 10.76 -5.10
C ILE A 62 -6.23 12.12 -5.80
N GLY A 63 -7.22 12.95 -5.46
CA GLY A 63 -7.40 14.27 -6.04
C GLY A 63 -6.20 15.20 -5.84
N SER A 64 -5.49 15.04 -4.73
CA SER A 64 -4.32 15.87 -4.39
C SER A 64 -3.08 15.57 -5.24
N ASN A 65 -3.00 14.39 -5.90
CA ASN A 65 -1.85 14.01 -6.74
C ASN A 65 -2.24 13.06 -7.88
N GLN A 66 -3.25 13.43 -8.66
CA GLN A 66 -3.76 12.65 -9.81
C GLN A 66 -2.67 12.28 -10.80
N LYS A 67 -1.69 13.17 -11.02
CA LYS A 67 -0.57 12.96 -11.95
C LYS A 67 0.21 11.68 -11.65
N ASN A 68 0.41 11.36 -10.38
CA ASN A 68 1.22 10.22 -9.93
C ASN A 68 0.36 9.04 -9.45
N PHE A 69 -0.97 9.21 -9.32
CA PHE A 69 -1.89 8.11 -9.01
C PHE A 69 -1.87 7.05 -10.11
N ARG A 70 -1.95 5.77 -9.71
CA ARG A 70 -1.91 4.66 -10.66
C ARG A 70 -3.07 3.71 -10.50
N TYR A 71 -3.27 3.15 -9.32
CA TYR A 71 -4.35 2.20 -9.02
C TYR A 71 -4.54 2.04 -7.52
N CYS A 72 -5.62 1.33 -7.16
CA CYS A 72 -5.84 0.88 -5.79
C CYS A 72 -5.79 -0.64 -5.73
N TRP A 73 -5.29 -1.17 -4.63
CA TRP A 73 -5.68 -2.48 -4.12
C TRP A 73 -6.83 -2.27 -3.14
N TYR A 74 -7.59 -3.33 -2.90
CA TYR A 74 -8.71 -3.34 -1.98
C TYR A 74 -8.48 -4.42 -0.93
N TRP A 75 -8.22 -4.00 0.30
CA TRP A 75 -8.13 -4.94 1.40
C TRP A 75 -9.52 -5.32 1.87
N VAL A 76 -9.90 -6.59 1.65
CA VAL A 76 -11.15 -7.17 2.13
C VAL A 76 -10.92 -7.72 3.53
N LYS A 77 -11.62 -7.14 4.51
CA LYS A 77 -11.53 -7.47 5.92
C LYS A 77 -12.44 -8.64 6.26
N ASN A 78 -12.04 -9.46 7.23
CA ASN A 78 -12.88 -10.50 7.81
C ASN A 78 -13.87 -9.96 8.86
N MET A 79 -13.82 -8.67 9.15
CA MET A 79 -14.72 -7.97 10.08
C MET A 79 -15.36 -6.78 9.37
N VAL A 80 -16.61 -6.52 9.72
CA VAL A 80 -17.36 -5.37 9.21
C VAL A 80 -17.43 -4.27 10.27
N THR A 81 -17.55 -3.02 9.83
CA THR A 81 -17.72 -1.84 10.68
C THR A 81 -18.86 -0.97 10.18
N GLY A 82 -19.31 -0.03 11.02
CA GLY A 82 -20.37 0.92 10.64
C GLY A 82 -21.77 0.49 11.09
N PHE A 83 -21.91 -0.42 12.07
CA PHE A 83 -23.19 -0.88 12.59
C PHE A 83 -24.19 0.25 13.00
N PRO A 84 -23.76 1.38 13.58
CA PRO A 84 -24.69 2.48 13.89
C PRO A 84 -25.43 3.02 12.66
N PHE A 85 -24.84 2.85 11.47
CA PHE A 85 -25.38 3.35 10.21
C PHE A 85 -25.99 2.25 9.31
N ALA A 86 -26.08 1.01 9.81
CA ALA A 86 -26.50 -0.16 9.01
C ALA A 86 -27.92 -0.03 8.40
N LYS A 87 -28.78 0.84 8.95
CA LYS A 87 -30.11 1.15 8.42
C LYS A 87 -30.10 2.10 7.22
N PHE A 88 -28.97 2.78 6.96
CA PHE A 88 -28.86 3.85 5.96
C PHE A 88 -27.81 3.58 4.91
N GLN A 89 -26.84 2.71 5.20
CA GLN A 89 -25.74 2.39 4.29
C GLN A 89 -25.19 0.98 4.55
N PRO A 90 -24.51 0.37 3.56
CA PRO A 90 -23.87 -0.92 3.74
C PRO A 90 -22.80 -0.89 4.83
N LEU A 91 -22.62 -2.02 5.52
CA LEU A 91 -21.48 -2.21 6.43
C LEU A 91 -20.16 -2.20 5.63
N ARG A 92 -19.16 -1.57 6.20
CA ARG A 92 -17.85 -1.44 5.57
C ARG A 92 -16.97 -2.65 5.89
N CYS A 93 -16.54 -3.35 4.85
CA CYS A 93 -15.60 -4.48 4.94
C CYS A 93 -14.36 -4.30 4.05
N VAL A 94 -14.26 -3.19 3.35
CA VAL A 94 -13.15 -2.91 2.42
C VAL A 94 -12.41 -1.65 2.86
N GLU A 95 -11.09 -1.68 2.70
CA GLU A 95 -10.22 -0.52 2.85
C GLU A 95 -9.35 -0.38 1.60
N ASP A 96 -9.19 0.84 1.12
CA ASP A 96 -8.41 1.15 -0.07
C ASP A 96 -6.91 1.14 0.26
N ILE A 97 -6.10 0.68 -0.70
CA ILE A 97 -4.64 0.81 -0.66
C ILE A 97 -4.23 1.53 -1.93
N VAL A 98 -3.93 2.81 -1.81
CA VAL A 98 -3.74 3.72 -2.93
C VAL A 98 -2.27 3.75 -3.33
N VAL A 99 -1.98 3.53 -4.61
CA VAL A 99 -0.62 3.43 -5.13
C VAL A 99 -0.30 4.60 -6.05
N PHE A 100 0.79 5.31 -5.73
CA PHE A 100 1.34 6.39 -6.53
C PHE A 100 2.79 6.08 -6.91
N TYR A 101 3.19 6.49 -8.10
CA TYR A 101 4.60 6.52 -8.51
C TYR A 101 4.82 7.46 -9.69
N ARG A 102 6.04 7.99 -9.79
CA ARG A 102 6.46 8.86 -10.90
C ARG A 102 6.93 8.05 -12.11
N LYS A 103 7.79 7.04 -11.86
CA LYS A 103 8.27 6.08 -12.85
C LYS A 103 7.92 4.67 -12.38
N LYS A 104 7.81 3.72 -13.30
CA LYS A 104 7.47 2.32 -13.00
C LYS A 104 8.39 1.77 -11.87
N PRO A 105 7.84 1.39 -10.72
CA PRO A 105 8.62 0.89 -9.60
C PRO A 105 9.00 -0.58 -9.76
N THR A 106 9.78 -1.10 -8.81
CA THR A 106 9.86 -2.54 -8.56
C THR A 106 8.45 -3.07 -8.33
N TYR A 107 8.11 -4.15 -9.01
CA TYR A 107 6.85 -4.87 -8.82
C TYR A 107 7.13 -6.36 -8.83
N ASN A 108 7.05 -6.99 -7.67
CA ASN A 108 7.23 -8.41 -7.45
C ASN A 108 5.86 -9.06 -7.21
N PRO A 109 5.21 -9.61 -8.25
CA PRO A 109 3.91 -10.23 -8.07
C PRO A 109 4.03 -11.45 -7.14
N GLN A 110 3.17 -11.49 -6.13
CA GLN A 110 3.17 -12.56 -5.13
C GLN A 110 2.22 -13.69 -5.55
N GLY A 111 2.54 -14.91 -5.14
CA GLY A 111 1.65 -16.08 -5.32
C GLY A 111 1.64 -16.65 -6.73
N LEU A 112 2.58 -16.30 -7.59
CA LEU A 112 2.70 -16.89 -8.92
C LEU A 112 2.95 -18.39 -8.85
N VAL A 113 2.27 -19.14 -9.72
CA VAL A 113 2.47 -20.57 -9.90
C VAL A 113 3.07 -20.78 -11.29
N ALA A 114 4.24 -21.42 -11.33
CA ALA A 114 4.87 -21.78 -12.60
C ALA A 114 3.98 -22.78 -13.36
N THR A 115 3.91 -22.66 -14.67
CA THR A 115 3.16 -23.57 -15.54
C THR A 115 4.03 -24.09 -16.65
N GLU A 116 3.98 -25.40 -16.90
CA GLU A 116 4.65 -26.03 -18.05
C GLU A 116 3.90 -25.81 -19.37
N LYS A 117 2.61 -25.40 -19.28
CA LYS A 117 1.77 -25.19 -20.46
C LYS A 117 2.10 -23.84 -21.09
N LYS A 118 2.73 -23.88 -22.26
CA LYS A 118 2.78 -22.73 -23.19
C LYS A 118 1.39 -22.53 -23.77
N ILE A 119 0.65 -21.56 -23.26
CA ILE A 119 -0.65 -21.21 -23.82
C ILE A 119 -0.41 -20.08 -24.83
N HIS A 120 -0.37 -20.42 -26.11
CA HIS A 120 -0.41 -19.43 -27.17
C HIS A 120 -1.85 -18.92 -27.31
N THR A 121 -2.16 -17.81 -26.69
CA THR A 121 -3.46 -17.17 -26.86
C THR A 121 -3.38 -16.24 -28.05
N LYS A 122 -3.85 -16.66 -29.22
CA LYS A 122 -4.19 -15.74 -30.30
C LYS A 122 -5.38 -14.92 -29.82
N SER A 123 -5.19 -13.62 -29.57
CA SER A 123 -6.32 -12.75 -29.27
C SER A 123 -7.25 -12.74 -30.48
N ARG A 124 -8.51 -13.11 -30.27
CA ARG A 124 -9.56 -12.92 -31.27
C ARG A 124 -9.71 -11.41 -31.51
N VAL A 125 -9.45 -10.97 -32.73
CA VAL A 125 -9.84 -9.63 -33.15
C VAL A 125 -11.36 -9.57 -33.07
N MET A 126 -11.89 -8.88 -32.08
CA MET A 126 -13.29 -8.45 -32.14
C MET A 126 -13.35 -7.30 -33.15
N LYS A 127 -14.12 -7.50 -34.21
CA LYS A 127 -14.39 -6.44 -35.18
C LYS A 127 -15.21 -5.34 -34.50
N ASP A 128 -14.79 -4.13 -34.70
CA ASP A 128 -15.49 -2.86 -34.60
C ASP A 128 -15.75 -2.16 -33.25
N ASP A 129 -15.61 -2.79 -32.07
CA ASP A 129 -15.76 -2.09 -30.78
C ASP A 129 -14.65 -2.47 -29.79
N CYS A 130 -13.38 -2.37 -30.20
CA CYS A 130 -12.27 -2.70 -29.31
C CYS A 130 -11.88 -1.52 -28.40
N VAL A 131 -12.11 -1.67 -27.12
CA VAL A 131 -11.64 -0.75 -26.04
C VAL A 131 -10.11 -0.71 -25.92
N TYR A 132 -9.39 -1.64 -26.55
CA TYR A 132 -7.94 -1.76 -26.51
C TYR A 132 -7.29 -1.46 -27.85
N ASP A 133 -6.11 -0.81 -27.80
CA ASP A 133 -5.29 -0.54 -29.01
C ASP A 133 -4.98 -1.86 -29.74
N GLN A 134 -5.42 -1.96 -30.98
CA GLN A 134 -5.25 -3.15 -31.85
C GLN A 134 -3.79 -3.59 -32.01
N LYS A 135 -2.82 -2.68 -31.83
CA LYS A 135 -1.39 -3.00 -31.90
C LYS A 135 -0.92 -3.93 -30.77
N THR A 136 -1.65 -4.00 -29.65
CA THR A 136 -1.35 -4.87 -28.51
C THR A 136 -2.01 -6.25 -28.62
N LEU A 137 -3.06 -6.40 -29.43
CA LEU A 137 -3.88 -7.61 -29.50
C LEU A 137 -3.31 -8.71 -30.40
N ASN A 138 -2.36 -8.39 -31.27
CA ASN A 138 -1.79 -9.33 -32.27
C ASN A 138 -0.43 -9.91 -31.89
N LYS A 139 0.03 -9.77 -30.64
CA LYS A 139 1.30 -10.35 -30.22
C LYS A 139 1.08 -11.72 -29.59
N GLU A 140 1.77 -12.72 -30.11
CA GLU A 140 1.94 -13.99 -29.42
C GLU A 140 2.70 -13.74 -28.13
N TYR A 141 2.21 -14.28 -27.01
CA TYR A 141 2.90 -14.21 -25.73
C TYR A 141 2.95 -15.60 -25.09
N GLU A 142 4.06 -15.85 -24.42
CA GLU A 142 4.29 -17.08 -23.66
C GLU A 142 3.87 -16.86 -22.22
N THR A 143 2.97 -17.70 -21.69
CA THR A 143 2.58 -17.69 -20.30
C THR A 143 3.44 -18.68 -19.52
N LYS A 144 4.35 -18.17 -18.69
CA LYS A 144 5.21 -18.97 -17.79
C LYS A 144 4.62 -19.16 -16.40
N TYR A 145 3.68 -18.31 -16.02
CA TYR A 145 3.10 -18.27 -14.70
C TYR A 145 1.58 -18.10 -14.78
N THR A 146 0.90 -18.70 -13.81
CA THR A 146 -0.53 -18.49 -13.52
C THR A 146 -0.68 -17.86 -12.15
N ASN A 147 -1.91 -17.66 -11.69
CA ASN A 147 -2.24 -17.09 -10.40
C ASN A 147 -1.66 -15.69 -10.17
N TRP A 148 -1.75 -14.84 -11.19
CA TRP A 148 -1.39 -13.43 -11.06
C TRP A 148 -2.20 -12.73 -9.97
N PRO A 149 -1.60 -11.81 -9.18
CA PRO A 149 -2.30 -11.09 -8.14
C PRO A 149 -3.55 -10.39 -8.66
N ARG A 150 -4.64 -10.56 -7.92
CA ARG A 150 -5.88 -9.81 -8.14
C ARG A 150 -5.85 -8.53 -7.33
N GLN A 151 -6.63 -7.54 -7.74
CA GLN A 151 -6.71 -6.23 -7.07
C GLN A 151 -7.26 -6.31 -5.63
N THR A 152 -7.93 -7.40 -5.28
CA THR A 152 -8.45 -7.66 -3.94
C THR A 152 -7.46 -8.49 -3.13
N LEU A 153 -7.21 -8.06 -1.87
CA LEU A 153 -6.36 -8.73 -0.90
C LEU A 153 -7.20 -9.12 0.32
N THR A 154 -7.12 -10.37 0.74
CA THR A 154 -7.85 -10.85 1.92
C THR A 154 -6.85 -11.12 3.05
N PHE A 155 -6.90 -10.30 4.09
CA PHE A 155 -6.11 -10.44 5.31
C PHE A 155 -7.01 -10.21 6.52
N SER A 156 -6.87 -11.03 7.56
CA SER A 156 -7.63 -10.88 8.79
C SER A 156 -7.21 -9.63 9.55
N CYS A 157 -8.19 -8.91 10.10
CA CYS A 157 -7.93 -7.81 11.03
C CYS A 157 -7.22 -8.35 12.28
N GLN A 158 -6.32 -7.56 12.83
CA GLN A 158 -5.67 -7.90 14.10
C GLN A 158 -6.65 -7.64 15.25
N ARG A 159 -6.96 -8.67 16.06
CA ARG A 159 -7.76 -8.53 17.27
C ARG A 159 -6.84 -8.29 18.45
N GLY A 160 -7.27 -7.45 19.42
CA GLY A 160 -6.49 -7.17 20.62
C GLY A 160 -5.18 -6.43 20.33
N GLY A 161 -5.11 -5.66 19.25
CA GLY A 161 -3.93 -4.91 18.88
C GLY A 161 -3.57 -3.81 19.88
N LEU A 162 -2.30 -3.44 19.91
CA LEU A 162 -1.73 -2.37 20.73
C LEU A 162 -2.14 -0.96 20.28
N HIS A 163 -2.84 -0.87 19.13
CA HIS A 163 -3.38 0.36 18.59
C HIS A 163 -4.79 0.10 18.03
N PRO A 164 -5.78 1.01 18.24
CA PRO A 164 -7.16 0.81 17.81
C PRO A 164 -7.35 0.56 16.31
N THR A 165 -6.47 1.12 15.49
CA THR A 165 -6.49 1.03 14.02
C THR A 165 -5.33 0.22 13.45
N GLN A 166 -4.70 -0.65 14.26
CA GLN A 166 -3.53 -1.43 13.86
C GLN A 166 -3.81 -2.25 12.59
N LYS A 167 -2.97 -2.06 11.57
CA LYS A 167 -3.03 -2.83 10.34
C LYS A 167 -2.41 -4.22 10.53
N PRO A 168 -2.87 -5.26 9.80
CA PRO A 168 -2.26 -6.59 9.86
C PRO A 168 -0.81 -6.56 9.34
N VAL A 169 0.11 -7.16 10.08
CA VAL A 169 1.51 -7.30 9.67
C VAL A 169 1.62 -8.04 8.33
N ALA A 170 0.85 -9.12 8.14
CA ALA A 170 0.88 -9.90 6.90
C ALA A 170 0.47 -9.09 5.65
N LEU A 171 -0.47 -8.14 5.78
CA LEU A 171 -0.83 -7.22 4.70
C LEU A 171 0.35 -6.30 4.36
N PHE A 172 1.00 -5.74 5.36
CA PHE A 172 2.14 -4.85 5.17
C PHE A 172 3.36 -5.58 4.63
N GLU A 173 3.62 -6.82 5.07
CA GLU A 173 4.65 -7.69 4.46
C GLU A 173 4.39 -7.92 2.98
N TYR A 174 3.14 -8.23 2.60
CA TYR A 174 2.76 -8.40 1.21
C TYR A 174 3.09 -7.14 0.38
N LEU A 175 2.72 -5.95 0.87
CA LEU A 175 2.96 -4.68 0.19
C LEU A 175 4.46 -4.33 0.14
N VAL A 176 5.20 -4.59 1.21
CA VAL A 176 6.66 -4.40 1.26
C VAL A 176 7.35 -5.29 0.22
N ARG A 177 7.04 -6.58 0.21
CA ARG A 177 7.61 -7.54 -0.75
C ARG A 177 7.26 -7.22 -2.20
N THR A 178 6.05 -6.69 -2.43
CA THR A 178 5.57 -6.34 -3.78
C THR A 178 6.38 -5.19 -4.38
N TYR A 179 6.72 -4.16 -3.60
CA TYR A 179 7.33 -2.94 -4.15
C TYR A 179 8.81 -2.77 -3.79
N THR A 180 9.41 -3.72 -3.10
CA THR A 180 10.83 -3.68 -2.73
C THR A 180 11.51 -5.04 -2.89
N ASN A 181 12.83 -4.99 -3.04
CA ASN A 181 13.71 -6.14 -2.91
C ASN A 181 14.37 -6.17 -1.50
N PRO A 182 14.93 -7.31 -1.06
CA PRO A 182 15.69 -7.37 0.21
C PRO A 182 16.71 -6.24 0.35
N SER A 183 16.95 -5.80 1.58
CA SER A 183 17.86 -4.70 1.95
C SER A 183 17.52 -3.33 1.36
N GLN A 184 16.31 -3.16 0.82
CA GLN A 184 15.85 -1.84 0.38
C GLN A 184 15.11 -1.11 1.50
N LEU A 185 15.21 0.23 1.49
CA LEU A 185 14.69 1.09 2.53
C LEU A 185 13.23 1.47 2.28
N VAL A 186 12.39 1.25 3.29
CA VAL A 186 10.98 1.62 3.36
C VAL A 186 10.80 2.79 4.33
N LEU A 187 9.98 3.75 3.98
CA LEU A 187 9.59 4.87 4.84
C LEU A 187 8.15 4.72 5.29
N ASP A 188 7.91 4.90 6.58
CA ASP A 188 6.59 5.14 7.14
C ASP A 188 6.58 6.44 7.95
N CYS A 189 5.82 7.43 7.52
CA CYS A 189 5.77 8.74 8.19
C CYS A 189 4.75 8.81 9.34
N CYS A 190 3.96 7.76 9.56
CA CYS A 190 2.98 7.64 10.64
C CYS A 190 2.98 6.19 11.15
N ILE A 191 4.12 5.75 11.71
CA ILE A 191 4.40 4.33 11.95
C ILE A 191 3.51 3.69 13.04
N GLY A 192 2.88 4.51 13.88
CA GLY A 192 2.00 4.06 14.96
C GLY A 192 2.67 3.04 15.85
N SER A 193 2.03 1.90 16.03
CA SER A 193 2.57 0.76 16.81
C SER A 193 3.63 -0.08 16.09
N GLY A 194 4.20 0.39 14.97
CA GLY A 194 5.34 -0.25 14.32
C GLY A 194 5.01 -1.39 13.34
N THR A 195 3.81 -1.47 12.80
CA THR A 195 3.44 -2.55 11.87
C THR A 195 4.37 -2.62 10.64
N THR A 196 4.68 -1.47 10.04
CA THR A 196 5.63 -1.38 8.92
C THR A 196 7.03 -1.86 9.30
N ALA A 197 7.51 -1.50 10.49
CA ALA A 197 8.81 -1.92 10.98
C ALA A 197 8.91 -3.44 11.12
N ILE A 198 7.89 -4.07 11.72
CA ILE A 198 7.82 -5.53 11.85
C ILE A 198 7.75 -6.19 10.46
N ALA A 199 6.94 -5.67 9.56
CA ALA A 199 6.82 -6.17 8.18
C ALA A 199 8.17 -6.10 7.43
N CYS A 200 8.93 -5.02 7.60
CA CYS A 200 10.26 -4.84 7.04
C CYS A 200 11.26 -5.85 7.62
N ARG A 201 11.33 -5.99 8.96
CA ARG A 201 12.16 -6.97 9.64
C ARG A 201 11.89 -8.39 9.12
N ASN A 202 10.63 -8.83 9.11
CA ASN A 202 10.22 -10.16 8.68
C ASN A 202 10.52 -10.43 7.20
N SER A 203 10.65 -9.40 6.41
CA SER A 203 10.90 -9.50 4.97
C SER A 203 12.33 -9.13 4.56
N ASN A 204 13.23 -8.90 5.53
CA ASN A 204 14.62 -8.49 5.31
C ASN A 204 14.73 -7.17 4.51
N ARG A 205 14.00 -6.15 4.94
CA ARG A 205 14.07 -4.77 4.43
C ARG A 205 14.45 -3.83 5.55
N ASP A 206 15.15 -2.75 5.18
CA ASP A 206 15.42 -1.65 6.10
C ASP A 206 14.21 -0.73 6.18
N PHE A 207 14.07 -0.01 7.28
CA PHE A 207 12.98 0.96 7.45
C PHE A 207 13.44 2.23 8.17
N VAL A 208 12.71 3.30 7.90
CA VAL A 208 12.69 4.54 8.70
C VAL A 208 11.25 4.84 9.04
N GLY A 209 10.96 5.00 10.33
CA GLY A 209 9.62 5.31 10.83
C GLY A 209 9.60 6.60 11.63
N PHE A 210 8.49 7.32 11.54
CA PHE A 210 8.23 8.51 12.34
C PHE A 210 6.91 8.34 13.07
N GLU A 211 6.90 8.72 14.35
CA GLU A 211 5.70 8.75 15.18
C GLU A 211 5.76 9.99 16.08
N ILE A 212 4.68 10.75 16.11
CA ILE A 212 4.57 11.95 16.91
C ILE A 212 4.07 11.65 18.33
N ASP A 213 3.26 10.60 18.49
CA ASP A 213 2.75 10.18 19.78
C ASP A 213 3.79 9.32 20.50
N LYS A 214 4.23 9.78 21.67
CA LYS A 214 5.27 9.12 22.46
C LYS A 214 4.87 7.71 22.89
N VAL A 215 3.60 7.49 23.25
CA VAL A 215 3.10 6.18 23.69
C VAL A 215 3.15 5.18 22.56
N HIS A 216 2.70 5.58 21.37
CA HIS A 216 2.76 4.73 20.18
C HIS A 216 4.20 4.47 19.74
N PHE A 217 5.07 5.46 19.84
CA PHE A 217 6.50 5.30 19.55
C PHE A 217 7.16 4.28 20.49
N GLU A 218 6.92 4.38 21.79
CA GLU A 218 7.44 3.42 22.78
C GLU A 218 6.90 2.01 22.52
N THR A 219 5.60 1.88 22.21
CA THR A 219 4.98 0.61 21.81
C THR A 219 5.67 0.00 20.58
N ALA A 220 5.98 0.81 19.57
CA ALA A 220 6.69 0.35 18.39
C ALA A 220 8.09 -0.16 18.72
N LEU A 221 8.82 0.53 19.60
CA LEU A 221 10.15 0.09 20.06
C LEU A 221 10.10 -1.23 20.81
N GLU A 222 9.10 -1.43 21.68
CA GLU A 222 8.94 -2.68 22.43
C GLU A 222 8.67 -3.85 21.49
N ARG A 223 7.77 -3.71 20.55
CA ARG A 223 7.49 -4.73 19.52
C ARG A 223 8.71 -5.10 18.66
N LEU A 224 9.63 -4.19 18.49
CA LEU A 224 10.87 -4.46 17.75
C LEU A 224 11.90 -5.24 18.57
N LYS A 225 11.75 -5.35 19.90
CA LYS A 225 12.62 -6.17 20.75
C LYS A 225 12.20 -7.65 20.76
N GLU A 226 10.93 -7.95 20.46
CA GLU A 226 10.40 -9.31 20.30
C GLU A 226 10.87 -9.95 18.97
#